data_5ac8025f735c9c506d1970d9d9be8623
#
_entry.id   5ac8025f735c9c506d1970d9d9be8623
#
_cell.length_a   1.000
_cell.length_b   1.000
_cell.length_c   1.000
_cell.angle_alpha   90.00
_cell.angle_beta   90.00
_cell.angle_gamma   90.00
#
_symmetry.space_group_name_H-M   'P 1'
#
loop_
_entity.id
_entity.type
_entity.pdbx_description
1 polymer ?
#
loop_
_entity_poly.entity_id
_entity_poly.type
_entity_poly.pdbx_seq_one_letter_code
_entity_poly.pdbx_strand_id
1 'polypeptide(L)'
;MISFRPVTEKDLPMLHEWMQRPHWQEWWGDPQEELGYIRDMIEGRDTTRPFIFQVGGTDKGYIQVWFIKDQRDTEIASDYPWLKELPEDAVGVDLSIAAPEDLSRGIGTMVLQAFVRTLRQEGYRRIVIDPDPANLRAVRAYRKAGFREIEALLGRTGDSLLMELKGPTLKNTEGVS
;
A
#
# COMPACT_ATOMS: atom_id res chain seq x y z
N MET A 1 2.40 -7.53 18.83
CA MET A 1 1.38 -6.48 18.54
C MET A 1 1.92 -5.60 17.42
N ILE A 2 1.09 -5.32 16.41
CA ILE A 2 1.43 -4.42 15.28
C ILE A 2 0.74 -3.08 15.53
N SER A 3 1.47 -1.99 15.35
CA SER A 3 0.96 -0.63 15.44
C SER A 3 1.48 0.23 14.27
N PHE A 4 0.80 1.34 14.03
CA PHE A 4 1.12 2.29 12.97
C PHE A 4 1.22 3.68 13.57
N ARG A 5 2.28 4.40 13.25
CA ARG A 5 2.42 5.80 13.60
C ARG A 5 2.67 6.64 12.35
N PRO A 6 2.10 7.85 12.25
CA PRO A 6 2.38 8.74 11.13
C PRO A 6 3.88 9.01 11.00
N VAL A 7 4.35 9.11 9.77
CA VAL A 7 5.71 9.57 9.48
C VAL A 7 5.81 11.06 9.79
N THR A 8 6.92 11.46 10.36
CA THR A 8 7.27 12.86 10.63
C THR A 8 8.59 13.21 9.98
N GLU A 9 8.95 14.48 9.90
CA GLU A 9 10.26 14.90 9.39
C GLU A 9 11.45 14.26 10.12
N LYS A 10 11.28 13.93 11.40
CA LYS A 10 12.32 13.26 12.19
C LYS A 10 12.64 11.85 11.73
N ASP A 11 11.72 11.24 10.97
CA ASP A 11 11.89 9.90 10.45
C ASP A 11 12.64 9.88 9.09
N LEU A 12 12.75 11.02 8.42
CA LEU A 12 13.35 11.09 7.08
C LEU A 12 14.78 10.53 7.01
N PRO A 13 15.69 10.80 7.98
CA PRO A 13 17.02 10.19 7.95
C PRO A 13 17.00 8.66 8.05
N MET A 14 16.14 8.11 8.89
CA MET A 14 15.94 6.66 9.03
C MET A 14 15.36 6.04 7.75
N LEU A 15 14.35 6.67 7.17
CA LEU A 15 13.76 6.23 5.91
C LEU A 15 14.77 6.27 4.77
N HIS A 16 15.59 7.32 4.69
CA HIS A 16 16.65 7.42 3.69
C HIS A 16 17.66 6.26 3.80
N GLU A 17 18.06 5.91 5.02
CA GLU A 17 18.93 4.76 5.25
C GLU A 17 18.26 3.44 4.79
N TRP A 18 16.98 3.24 5.14
CA TRP A 18 16.25 2.04 4.72
C TRP A 18 16.13 1.93 3.20
N MET A 19 15.84 3.04 2.53
CA MET A 19 15.67 3.10 1.07
C MET A 19 16.96 2.79 0.31
N GLN A 20 18.13 2.97 0.93
CA GLN A 20 19.42 2.61 0.33
C GLN A 20 19.74 1.12 0.39
N ARG A 21 18.96 0.34 1.13
CA ARG A 21 19.16 -1.11 1.28
C ARG A 21 18.81 -1.82 -0.03
N PRO A 22 19.60 -2.82 -0.48
CA PRO A 22 19.43 -3.47 -1.79
C PRO A 22 18.03 -4.03 -2.01
N HIS A 23 17.42 -4.68 -1.00
CA HIS A 23 16.08 -5.26 -1.11
C HIS A 23 14.98 -4.20 -1.23
N TRP A 24 15.23 -2.98 -0.81
CA TRP A 24 14.32 -1.85 -0.99
C TRP A 24 14.48 -1.26 -2.39
N GLN A 25 15.71 -0.98 -2.82
CA GLN A 25 16.01 -0.42 -4.13
C GLN A 25 15.59 -1.31 -5.30
N GLU A 26 15.51 -2.62 -5.09
CA GLU A 26 15.06 -3.57 -6.11
C GLU A 26 13.64 -3.30 -6.60
N TRP A 27 12.78 -2.74 -5.73
CA TRP A 27 11.34 -2.58 -6.00
C TRP A 27 10.82 -1.14 -5.85
N TRP A 28 11.60 -0.27 -5.24
CA TRP A 28 11.25 1.14 -5.05
C TRP A 28 12.17 2.03 -5.89
N GLY A 29 11.76 3.29 -6.10
CA GLY A 29 12.48 4.26 -6.88
C GLY A 29 13.77 4.78 -6.23
N ASP A 30 14.30 5.86 -6.82
CA ASP A 30 15.47 6.54 -6.26
C ASP A 30 15.20 7.08 -4.85
N PRO A 31 16.08 6.84 -3.86
CA PRO A 31 15.87 7.24 -2.48
C PRO A 31 15.61 8.74 -2.29
N GLN A 32 16.24 9.61 -3.08
CA GLN A 32 16.06 11.06 -2.97
C GLN A 32 14.68 11.49 -3.49
N GLU A 33 14.23 10.89 -4.60
CA GLU A 33 12.89 11.13 -5.15
C GLU A 33 11.82 10.65 -4.19
N GLU A 34 11.94 9.42 -3.68
CA GLU A 34 11.00 8.84 -2.72
C GLU A 34 10.89 9.67 -1.45
N LEU A 35 12.00 10.18 -0.90
CA LEU A 35 11.98 11.11 0.24
C LEU A 35 11.29 12.42 -0.10
N GLY A 36 11.45 12.91 -1.34
CA GLY A 36 10.74 14.09 -1.82
C GLY A 36 9.23 13.90 -1.77
N TYR A 37 8.72 12.76 -2.26
CA TYR A 37 7.31 12.43 -2.19
C TYR A 37 6.80 12.32 -0.74
N ILE A 38 7.55 11.65 0.13
CA ILE A 38 7.16 11.54 1.54
C ILE A 38 7.15 12.91 2.23
N ARG A 39 8.08 13.81 1.89
CA ARG A 39 8.06 15.18 2.41
C ARG A 39 6.81 15.93 1.95
N ASP A 40 6.41 15.77 0.69
CA ASP A 40 5.16 16.35 0.17
C ASP A 40 3.92 15.82 0.92
N MET A 41 3.92 14.52 1.26
CA MET A 41 2.87 13.92 2.08
C MET A 41 2.83 14.51 3.49
N ILE A 42 3.98 14.66 4.16
CA ILE A 42 4.08 15.24 5.50
C ILE A 42 3.59 16.69 5.50
N GLU A 43 3.91 17.46 4.49
CA GLU A 43 3.56 18.88 4.36
C GLU A 43 2.16 19.11 3.78
N GLY A 44 1.43 18.04 3.43
CA GLY A 44 0.05 18.11 2.94
C GLY A 44 -0.08 18.56 1.47
N ARG A 45 1.00 18.51 0.69
CA ARG A 45 0.97 18.73 -0.76
C ARG A 45 0.51 17.50 -1.53
N ASP A 46 0.67 16.31 -0.94
CA ASP A 46 0.14 15.04 -1.42
C ASP A 46 -0.81 14.48 -0.37
N THR A 47 -1.93 13.91 -0.79
CA THR A 47 -2.97 13.37 0.10
C THR A 47 -2.65 11.97 0.61
N THR A 48 -1.63 11.30 0.07
CA THR A 48 -1.15 10.01 0.55
C THR A 48 -0.74 10.11 2.02
N ARG A 49 -1.11 9.11 2.81
CA ARG A 49 -0.81 9.08 4.25
C ARG A 49 0.31 8.07 4.52
N PRO A 50 1.52 8.51 4.92
CA PRO A 50 2.66 7.67 5.20
C PRO A 50 2.70 7.27 6.69
N PHE A 51 3.06 6.01 6.96
CA PHE A 51 3.19 5.47 8.30
C PHE A 51 4.47 4.64 8.46
N ILE A 52 5.03 4.67 9.67
CA ILE A 52 5.96 3.64 10.13
C ILE A 52 5.15 2.55 10.82
N PHE A 53 5.34 1.31 10.41
CA PHE A 53 4.77 0.20 11.16
C PHE A 53 5.77 -0.36 12.17
N GLN A 54 5.22 -0.75 13.33
CA GLN A 54 5.98 -1.31 14.43
C GLN A 54 5.52 -2.73 14.73
N VAL A 55 6.46 -3.57 15.11
CA VAL A 55 6.21 -4.91 15.65
C VAL A 55 6.80 -4.97 17.03
N GLY A 56 5.96 -5.19 18.05
CA GLY A 56 6.41 -5.20 19.44
C GLY A 56 7.04 -3.88 19.91
N GLY A 57 6.60 -2.74 19.35
CA GLY A 57 7.11 -1.41 19.68
C GLY A 57 8.39 -1.00 18.96
N THR A 58 8.92 -1.86 18.07
CA THR A 58 10.12 -1.57 17.26
C THR A 58 9.72 -1.20 15.85
N ASP A 59 10.29 -0.13 15.32
CA ASP A 59 10.10 0.31 13.93
C ASP A 59 10.64 -0.76 12.99
N LYS A 60 9.79 -1.29 12.10
CA LYS A 60 10.09 -2.43 11.24
C LYS A 60 9.87 -2.18 9.75
N GLY A 61 9.31 -1.04 9.39
CA GLY A 61 9.13 -0.68 8.00
C GLY A 61 8.15 0.45 7.78
N TYR A 62 7.84 0.65 6.52
CA TYR A 62 7.03 1.72 6.00
C TYR A 62 5.77 1.17 5.32
N ILE A 63 4.66 1.87 5.46
CA ILE A 63 3.41 1.58 4.77
C ILE A 63 2.69 2.90 4.48
N GLN A 64 2.05 3.00 3.33
CA GLN A 64 1.26 4.17 2.97
C GLN A 64 -0.09 3.79 2.41
N VAL A 65 -1.04 4.70 2.49
CA VAL A 65 -2.34 4.61 1.82
C VAL A 65 -2.54 5.84 0.93
N TRP A 66 -2.91 5.59 -0.31
CA TRP A 66 -3.23 6.61 -1.31
C TRP A 66 -4.65 6.43 -1.84
N PHE A 67 -5.24 7.47 -2.38
CA PHE A 67 -6.66 7.54 -2.69
C PHE A 67 -6.88 7.59 -4.19
N ILE A 68 -7.67 6.66 -4.73
CA ILE A 68 -7.97 6.58 -6.17
C ILE A 68 -8.56 7.90 -6.67
N LYS A 69 -9.49 8.49 -5.94
CA LYS A 69 -10.14 9.76 -6.32
C LYS A 69 -9.16 10.90 -6.56
N ASP A 70 -8.04 10.92 -5.83
CA ASP A 70 -7.05 11.99 -5.90
C ASP A 70 -6.03 11.76 -7.03
N GLN A 71 -5.96 10.55 -7.58
CA GLN A 71 -5.01 10.15 -8.63
C GLN A 71 -5.65 10.09 -10.02
N ARG A 72 -6.93 9.70 -10.11
CA ARG A 72 -7.58 9.35 -11.37
C ARG A 72 -7.76 10.49 -12.38
N ASP A 73 -7.76 11.74 -11.92
CA ASP A 73 -7.96 12.93 -12.74
C ASP A 73 -6.70 13.80 -12.83
N THR A 74 -5.55 13.25 -12.47
CA THR A 74 -4.24 13.89 -12.57
C THR A 74 -3.48 13.43 -13.81
N GLU A 75 -2.33 14.07 -14.09
CA GLU A 75 -1.42 13.63 -15.17
C GLU A 75 -0.95 12.19 -14.97
N ILE A 76 -0.84 11.72 -13.73
CA ILE A 76 -0.50 10.34 -13.37
C ILE A 76 -1.45 9.33 -14.03
N ALA A 77 -2.73 9.66 -14.14
CA ALA A 77 -3.70 8.78 -14.79
C ALA A 77 -3.45 8.56 -16.28
N SER A 78 -2.64 9.39 -16.93
CA SER A 78 -2.22 9.18 -18.32
C SER A 78 -1.26 8.00 -18.43
N ASP A 79 -0.40 7.82 -17.43
CA ASP A 79 0.55 6.70 -17.36
C ASP A 79 -0.11 5.43 -16.77
N TYR A 80 -1.15 5.61 -15.96
CA TYR A 80 -1.88 4.53 -15.28
C TYR A 80 -3.38 4.59 -15.59
N PRO A 81 -3.80 4.32 -16.85
CA PRO A 81 -5.21 4.47 -17.26
C PRO A 81 -6.18 3.58 -16.49
N TRP A 82 -5.72 2.48 -15.89
CA TRP A 82 -6.51 1.59 -15.06
C TRP A 82 -7.03 2.26 -13.78
N LEU A 83 -6.44 3.39 -13.35
CA LEU A 83 -6.96 4.18 -12.22
C LEU A 83 -8.42 4.61 -12.44
N LYS A 84 -8.81 4.88 -13.69
CA LYS A 84 -10.18 5.28 -14.05
C LYS A 84 -11.18 4.13 -14.03
N GLU A 85 -10.70 2.90 -14.04
CA GLU A 85 -11.54 1.69 -13.99
C GLU A 85 -11.85 1.26 -12.54
N LEU A 86 -11.16 1.84 -11.55
CA LEU A 86 -11.41 1.59 -10.14
C LEU A 86 -12.46 2.56 -9.59
N PRO A 87 -13.26 2.14 -8.58
CA PRO A 87 -14.19 3.04 -7.89
C PRO A 87 -13.44 4.17 -7.20
N GLU A 88 -14.06 5.35 -7.13
CA GLU A 88 -13.46 6.53 -6.50
C GLU A 88 -13.20 6.35 -5.00
N ASP A 89 -13.98 5.52 -4.34
CA ASP A 89 -13.84 5.20 -2.92
C ASP A 89 -12.83 4.09 -2.62
N ALA A 90 -12.17 3.55 -3.64
CA ALA A 90 -11.07 2.63 -3.45
C ALA A 90 -9.80 3.35 -2.98
N VAL A 91 -8.97 2.64 -2.24
CA VAL A 91 -7.66 3.10 -1.78
C VAL A 91 -6.58 2.10 -2.15
N GLY A 92 -5.39 2.61 -2.41
CA GLY A 92 -4.21 1.80 -2.66
C GLY A 92 -3.29 1.78 -1.45
N VAL A 93 -2.52 0.71 -1.30
CA VAL A 93 -1.50 0.58 -0.24
C VAL A 93 -0.18 0.11 -0.82
N ASP A 94 0.91 0.62 -0.25
CA ASP A 94 2.27 0.19 -0.54
C ASP A 94 3.00 -0.03 0.77
N LEU A 95 3.87 -1.04 0.83
CA LEU A 95 4.67 -1.29 2.03
C LEU A 95 6.07 -1.80 1.68
N SER A 96 7.01 -1.52 2.59
CA SER A 96 8.34 -2.10 2.56
C SER A 96 8.84 -2.41 3.97
N ILE A 97 9.49 -3.57 4.11
CA ILE A 97 10.11 -4.01 5.36
C ILE A 97 11.52 -3.43 5.44
N ALA A 98 11.86 -2.85 6.60
CA ALA A 98 13.14 -2.15 6.79
C ALA A 98 14.35 -3.09 6.71
N ALA A 99 14.31 -4.22 7.40
CA ALA A 99 15.44 -5.11 7.55
C ALA A 99 15.34 -6.36 6.65
N PRO A 100 16.39 -6.72 5.90
CA PRO A 100 16.36 -7.89 5.03
C PRO A 100 16.17 -9.19 5.79
N GLU A 101 16.63 -9.30 7.02
CA GLU A 101 16.46 -10.46 7.89
C GLU A 101 14.99 -10.69 8.33
N ASP A 102 14.16 -9.66 8.23
CA ASP A 102 12.72 -9.75 8.54
C ASP A 102 11.88 -10.18 7.34
N LEU A 103 12.48 -10.26 6.17
CA LEU A 103 11.81 -10.73 4.96
C LEU A 103 11.44 -12.22 5.04
N SER A 104 10.35 -12.60 4.38
CA SER A 104 9.87 -13.99 4.31
C SER A 104 9.50 -14.62 5.66
N ARG A 105 9.34 -13.80 6.72
CA ARG A 105 8.93 -14.24 8.06
C ARG A 105 7.43 -14.02 8.35
N GLY A 106 6.66 -13.67 7.35
CA GLY A 106 5.23 -13.41 7.48
C GLY A 106 4.87 -12.01 7.99
N ILE A 107 5.87 -11.17 8.30
CA ILE A 107 5.66 -9.80 8.81
C ILE A 107 4.82 -8.98 7.83
N GLY A 108 5.16 -8.98 6.55
CA GLY A 108 4.41 -8.25 5.53
C GLY A 108 2.92 -8.64 5.49
N THR A 109 2.62 -9.94 5.56
CA THR A 109 1.25 -10.45 5.62
C THR A 109 0.51 -9.94 6.86
N MET A 110 1.14 -10.05 8.04
CA MET A 110 0.52 -9.62 9.30
C MET A 110 0.30 -8.11 9.35
N VAL A 111 1.28 -7.32 8.89
CA VAL A 111 1.19 -5.86 8.81
C VAL A 111 0.06 -5.45 7.88
N LEU A 112 0.01 -6.03 6.68
CA LEU A 112 -1.02 -5.71 5.69
C LEU A 112 -2.41 -6.06 6.21
N GLN A 113 -2.60 -7.21 6.85
CA GLN A 113 -3.87 -7.59 7.47
C GLN A 113 -4.28 -6.62 8.59
N ALA A 114 -3.32 -6.16 9.40
CA ALA A 114 -3.59 -5.19 10.45
C ALA A 114 -3.98 -3.82 9.86
N PHE A 115 -3.26 -3.36 8.85
CA PHE A 115 -3.53 -2.09 8.19
C PHE A 115 -4.88 -2.08 7.47
N VAL A 116 -5.21 -3.16 6.78
CA VAL A 116 -6.53 -3.36 6.15
C VAL A 116 -7.65 -3.25 7.18
N ARG A 117 -7.48 -3.85 8.36
CA ARG A 117 -8.49 -3.70 9.43
C ARG A 117 -8.70 -2.24 9.83
N THR A 118 -7.61 -1.47 9.97
CA THR A 118 -7.68 -0.03 10.27
C THR A 118 -8.43 0.72 9.16
N LEU A 119 -8.07 0.50 7.90
CA LEU A 119 -8.73 1.14 6.76
C LEU A 119 -10.23 0.78 6.68
N ARG A 120 -10.59 -0.46 6.98
CA ARG A 120 -12.00 -0.88 7.02
C ARG A 120 -12.79 -0.21 8.15
N GLN A 121 -12.17 0.00 9.30
CA GLN A 121 -12.77 0.75 10.41
C GLN A 121 -13.00 2.22 10.03
N GLU A 122 -12.15 2.79 9.16
CA GLU A 122 -12.32 4.11 8.57
C GLU A 122 -13.38 4.15 7.44
N GLY A 123 -13.92 2.99 7.03
CA GLY A 123 -15.00 2.88 6.04
C GLY A 123 -14.55 2.47 4.63
N TYR A 124 -13.24 2.30 4.39
CA TYR A 124 -12.75 1.85 3.08
C TYR A 124 -13.03 0.37 2.87
N ARG A 125 -13.80 0.05 1.81
CA ARG A 125 -14.24 -1.32 1.53
C ARG A 125 -13.41 -2.00 0.45
N ARG A 126 -12.86 -1.23 -0.49
CA ARG A 126 -12.06 -1.73 -1.60
C ARG A 126 -10.65 -1.20 -1.47
N ILE A 127 -9.71 -2.12 -1.29
CA ILE A 127 -8.30 -1.83 -1.07
C ILE A 127 -7.53 -2.54 -2.17
N VAL A 128 -6.67 -1.81 -2.88
CA VAL A 128 -5.84 -2.34 -3.95
C VAL A 128 -4.36 -2.28 -3.58
N ILE A 129 -3.58 -3.12 -4.23
CA ILE A 129 -2.12 -3.15 -4.15
C ILE A 129 -1.60 -3.59 -5.51
N ASP A 130 -0.48 -3.04 -5.96
CA ASP A 130 0.04 -3.20 -7.31
C ASP A 130 1.52 -3.61 -7.36
N PRO A 131 1.88 -4.79 -6.80
CA PRO A 131 3.25 -5.26 -6.86
C PRO A 131 3.74 -5.47 -8.29
N ASP A 132 5.06 -5.37 -8.47
CA ASP A 132 5.71 -5.94 -9.64
C ASP A 132 5.47 -7.46 -9.64
N PRO A 133 4.98 -8.07 -10.72
CA PRO A 133 4.73 -9.51 -10.79
C PRO A 133 6.00 -10.36 -10.62
N ALA A 134 7.18 -9.81 -10.86
CA ALA A 134 8.45 -10.47 -10.59
C ALA A 134 8.80 -10.52 -9.10
N ASN A 135 8.17 -9.67 -8.28
CA ASN A 135 8.31 -9.70 -6.83
C ASN A 135 7.44 -10.82 -6.22
N LEU A 136 7.85 -12.06 -6.47
CA LEU A 136 7.09 -13.24 -6.05
C LEU A 136 6.89 -13.32 -4.53
N ARG A 137 7.80 -12.75 -3.75
CA ARG A 137 7.68 -12.67 -2.29
C ARG A 137 6.52 -11.79 -1.89
N ALA A 138 6.44 -10.58 -2.45
CA ALA A 138 5.35 -9.65 -2.20
C ALA A 138 4.01 -10.24 -2.65
N VAL A 139 3.92 -10.75 -3.87
CA VAL A 139 2.70 -11.36 -4.41
C VAL A 139 2.19 -12.49 -3.51
N ARG A 140 3.08 -13.37 -3.02
CA ARG A 140 2.68 -14.45 -2.09
C ARG A 140 2.17 -13.90 -0.76
N ALA A 141 2.84 -12.88 -0.20
CA ALA A 141 2.43 -12.25 1.05
C ALA A 141 1.04 -11.60 0.92
N TYR A 142 0.78 -10.94 -0.21
CA TYR A 142 -0.50 -10.27 -0.46
C TYR A 142 -1.63 -11.29 -0.68
N ARG A 143 -1.38 -12.37 -1.40
CA ARG A 143 -2.34 -13.49 -1.51
C ARG A 143 -2.67 -14.10 -0.14
N LYS A 144 -1.67 -14.29 0.73
CA LYS A 144 -1.89 -14.76 2.11
C LYS A 144 -2.68 -13.75 2.94
N ALA A 145 -2.53 -12.46 2.68
CA ALA A 145 -3.33 -11.43 3.33
C ALA A 145 -4.78 -11.36 2.82
N GLY A 146 -5.10 -12.06 1.73
CA GLY A 146 -6.45 -12.15 1.17
C GLY A 146 -6.66 -11.39 -0.13
N PHE A 147 -5.63 -10.73 -0.65
CA PHE A 147 -5.70 -10.05 -1.94
C PHE A 147 -5.76 -11.05 -3.09
N ARG A 148 -6.48 -10.68 -4.15
CA ARG A 148 -6.58 -11.46 -5.40
C ARG A 148 -6.43 -10.53 -6.59
N GLU A 149 -5.86 -11.05 -7.67
CA GLU A 149 -5.72 -10.33 -8.92
C GLU A 149 -7.08 -9.84 -9.43
N ILE A 150 -7.12 -8.66 -10.01
CA ILE A 150 -8.30 -8.14 -10.69
C ILE A 150 -8.28 -8.71 -12.11
N GLU A 151 -9.03 -9.78 -12.34
CA GLU A 151 -9.03 -10.53 -13.61
C GLU A 151 -9.31 -9.64 -14.83
N ALA A 152 -10.25 -8.69 -14.70
CA ALA A 152 -10.62 -7.76 -15.78
C ALA A 152 -9.46 -6.84 -16.19
N LEU A 153 -8.45 -6.67 -15.36
CA LEU A 153 -7.29 -5.79 -15.60
C LEU A 153 -5.99 -6.54 -15.90
N LEU A 154 -6.02 -7.87 -15.93
CA LEU A 154 -4.83 -8.66 -16.26
C LEU A 154 -4.26 -8.29 -17.62
N GLY A 155 -2.95 -8.01 -17.67
CA GLY A 155 -2.25 -7.57 -18.87
C GLY A 155 -2.56 -6.13 -19.32
N ARG A 156 -3.32 -5.36 -18.53
CA ARG A 156 -3.73 -3.98 -18.82
C ARG A 156 -3.18 -2.94 -17.84
N THR A 157 -2.34 -3.35 -16.93
CA THR A 157 -1.80 -2.52 -15.85
C THR A 157 -0.28 -2.28 -15.98
N GLY A 158 0.26 -2.38 -17.20
CA GLY A 158 1.69 -2.19 -17.45
C GLY A 158 2.53 -3.24 -16.74
N ASP A 159 3.56 -2.77 -16.04
CA ASP A 159 4.50 -3.63 -15.32
C ASP A 159 4.01 -4.03 -13.91
N SER A 160 2.79 -3.66 -13.54
CA SER A 160 2.20 -3.96 -12.23
C SER A 160 1.18 -5.10 -12.30
N LEU A 161 1.11 -5.88 -11.24
CA LEU A 161 0.02 -6.84 -11.01
C LEU A 161 -0.98 -6.22 -10.04
N LEU A 162 -2.11 -5.72 -10.56
CA LEU A 162 -3.11 -5.10 -9.71
C LEU A 162 -3.93 -6.16 -8.97
N MET A 163 -3.88 -6.10 -7.65
CA MET A 163 -4.58 -7.00 -6.75
C MET A 163 -5.55 -6.21 -5.88
N GLU A 164 -6.65 -6.82 -5.47
CA GLU A 164 -7.65 -6.19 -4.62
C GLU A 164 -8.08 -7.07 -3.46
N LEU A 165 -8.49 -6.40 -2.38
CA LEU A 165 -9.23 -6.98 -1.29
C LEU A 165 -10.60 -6.28 -1.21
N LYS A 166 -11.65 -7.03 -1.52
CA LYS A 166 -13.04 -6.55 -1.38
C LYS A 166 -13.51 -6.76 0.05
N GLY A 167 -14.23 -5.76 0.57
CA GLY A 167 -14.99 -5.93 1.81
C GLY A 167 -16.15 -6.93 1.64
N PRO A 168 -16.72 -7.43 2.73
CA PRO A 168 -17.91 -8.25 2.66
C PRO A 168 -19.03 -7.47 1.94
N THR A 169 -19.66 -8.14 0.98
CA THR A 169 -20.87 -7.62 0.34
C THR A 169 -21.90 -7.36 1.45
N LEU A 170 -22.44 -6.15 1.51
CA LEU A 170 -23.62 -5.89 2.35
C LEU A 170 -24.71 -6.82 1.80
N LYS A 171 -25.07 -7.85 2.56
CA LYS A 171 -26.35 -8.53 2.31
C LYS A 171 -27.41 -7.44 2.49
N ASN A 172 -28.10 -7.11 1.40
CA ASN A 172 -29.33 -6.36 1.51
C ASN A 172 -30.22 -7.14 2.48
N THR A 173 -30.39 -6.62 3.67
CA THR A 173 -31.52 -6.97 4.50
C THR A 173 -32.72 -6.30 3.85
N GLU A 174 -33.17 -6.88 2.70
CA GLU A 174 -34.51 -6.59 2.22
C GLU A 174 -35.46 -7.08 3.29
N GLY A 175 -36.31 -6.15 3.67
CA GLY A 175 -37.21 -6.27 4.80
C GLY A 175 -38.08 -7.50 4.76
N VAL A 176 -38.25 -8.07 5.94
CA VAL A 176 -39.42 -8.85 6.28
C VAL A 176 -40.46 -7.84 6.72
N SER A 177 -41.47 -7.71 5.88
CA SER A 177 -42.73 -7.06 6.20
C SER A 177 -43.49 -7.89 7.20
#